data_366832a97bff5d4f589899add29fa924
#
_entry.id   366832a97bff5d4f589899add29fa924
#
_cell.length_a   1.000
_cell.length_b   1.000
_cell.length_c   1.000
_cell.angle_alpha   90.00
_cell.angle_beta   90.00
_cell.angle_gamma   90.00
#
_symmetry.space_group_name_H-M   'P 1'
#
loop_
_entity.id
_entity.type
_entity.pdbx_description
1 polymer ?
#
loop_
_entity_poly.entity_id
_entity_poly.type
_entity_poly.pdbx_seq_one_letter_code
_entity_poly.pdbx_strand_id
1 'polypeptide(L)'
;MSIMMGMVIEVDPARFEQVAKDNKELLDSIVEQSKQAGAIHHQFFAGKDSVLVVDEWPDEASFMGFFESTAAEIGALMSHAGATSQPTPNFWRELDTSDKF
;
A
#
# COMPACT_ATOMS: atom_id res chain seq x y z
N MET A 1 -14.25 -4.33 -13.75
CA MET A 1 -13.15 -5.25 -13.41
C MET A 1 -12.18 -4.55 -12.50
N SER A 2 -11.71 -5.24 -11.46
CA SER A 2 -10.73 -4.68 -10.55
C SER A 2 -9.31 -4.77 -11.11
N ILE A 3 -8.41 -3.98 -10.52
CA ILE A 3 -6.99 -4.02 -10.81
C ILE A 3 -6.21 -4.31 -9.53
N MET A 4 -4.99 -4.79 -9.69
CA MET A 4 -4.04 -4.92 -8.59
C MET A 4 -3.06 -3.76 -8.63
N MET A 5 -2.74 -3.23 -7.46
CA MET A 5 -1.68 -2.24 -7.28
C MET A 5 -0.59 -2.86 -6.41
N GLY A 6 0.65 -2.69 -6.80
CA GLY A 6 1.79 -3.10 -6.00
C GLY A 6 2.80 -1.98 -5.86
N MET A 7 3.39 -1.90 -4.69
CA MET A 7 4.38 -0.87 -4.36
C MET A 7 5.46 -1.49 -3.49
N VAL A 8 6.72 -1.26 -3.85
CA VAL A 8 7.86 -1.70 -3.02
C VAL A 8 8.37 -0.49 -2.23
N ILE A 9 8.44 -0.65 -0.92
CA ILE A 9 8.99 0.34 -0.01
C ILE A 9 10.36 -0.15 0.44
N GLU A 10 11.41 0.60 0.15
CA GLU A 10 12.76 0.28 0.58
C GLU A 10 12.94 0.69 2.03
N VAL A 11 12.77 -0.27 2.93
CA VAL A 11 12.76 -0.07 4.38
C VAL A 11 13.04 -1.41 5.06
N ASP A 12 13.64 -1.37 6.25
CA ASP A 12 13.76 -2.56 7.09
C ASP A 12 12.37 -3.06 7.48
N PRO A 13 11.99 -4.29 7.08
CA PRO A 13 10.66 -4.81 7.37
C PRO A 13 10.31 -4.87 8.86
N ALA A 14 11.27 -5.25 9.71
CA ALA A 14 11.05 -5.33 11.15
C ALA A 14 10.76 -3.96 11.74
N ARG A 15 11.49 -2.94 11.30
CA ARG A 15 11.26 -1.56 11.72
C ARG A 15 9.91 -1.05 11.23
N PHE A 16 9.55 -1.34 9.98
CA PHE A 16 8.25 -0.95 9.43
C PHE A 16 7.11 -1.56 10.24
N GLU A 17 7.20 -2.85 10.56
CA GLU A 17 6.18 -3.54 11.36
C GLU A 17 6.05 -2.91 12.74
N GLN A 18 7.15 -2.58 13.40
CA GLN A 18 7.12 -1.94 14.71
C GLN A 18 6.52 -0.54 14.65
N VAL A 19 6.91 0.24 13.64
CA VAL A 19 6.38 1.60 13.44
C VAL A 19 4.87 1.55 13.16
N ALA A 20 4.42 0.58 12.37
CA ALA A 20 3.00 0.39 12.09
C ALA A 20 2.20 0.10 13.37
N LYS A 21 2.75 -0.72 14.27
CA LYS A 21 2.13 -1.02 15.57
C LYS A 21 2.13 0.20 16.49
N ASP A 22 3.24 0.93 16.52
CA ASP A 22 3.37 2.13 17.39
C ASP A 22 2.53 3.31 16.89
N ASN A 23 2.17 3.31 15.61
CA ASN A 23 1.35 4.36 14.99
C ASN A 23 0.03 3.79 14.47
N LYS A 24 -0.58 2.91 15.25
CA LYS A 24 -1.80 2.20 14.86
C LYS A 24 -2.93 3.15 14.44
N GLU A 25 -3.13 4.24 15.16
CA GLU A 25 -4.20 5.19 14.85
C GLU A 25 -3.99 5.86 13.49
N LEU A 26 -2.74 6.21 13.17
CA LEU A 26 -2.41 6.80 11.86
C LEU A 26 -2.65 5.78 10.75
N LEU A 27 -2.19 4.54 10.93
CA LEU A 27 -2.40 3.47 9.96
C LEU A 27 -3.89 3.18 9.79
N ASP A 28 -4.64 3.08 10.88
CA ASP A 28 -6.09 2.82 10.83
C ASP A 28 -6.82 3.94 10.06
N SER A 29 -6.41 5.20 10.23
CA SER A 29 -6.96 6.33 9.48
C SER A 29 -6.71 6.18 7.98
N ILE A 30 -5.48 5.84 7.59
CA ILE A 30 -5.12 5.64 6.18
C ILE A 30 -5.96 4.49 5.59
N VAL A 31 -6.08 3.38 6.30
CA VAL A 31 -6.84 2.20 5.87
C VAL A 31 -8.32 2.54 5.71
N GLU A 32 -8.90 3.25 6.66
CA GLU A 32 -10.30 3.65 6.58
C GLU A 32 -10.57 4.54 5.37
N GLN A 33 -9.68 5.49 5.10
CA GLN A 33 -9.79 6.34 3.93
C GLN A 33 -9.67 5.54 2.63
N SER A 34 -8.82 4.50 2.61
CA SER A 34 -8.70 3.62 1.45
C SER A 34 -10.00 2.87 1.18
N LYS A 35 -10.66 2.38 2.22
CA LYS A 35 -11.95 1.69 2.09
C LYS A 35 -13.03 2.64 1.54
N GLN A 36 -13.07 3.87 2.05
CA GLN A 36 -14.01 4.88 1.59
C GLN A 36 -13.77 5.25 0.12
N ALA A 37 -12.51 5.19 -0.34
CA ALA A 37 -12.15 5.45 -1.72
C ALA A 37 -12.42 4.28 -2.66
N GLY A 38 -12.78 3.11 -2.13
CA GLY A 38 -13.16 1.95 -2.91
C GLY A 38 -12.21 0.77 -2.88
N ALA A 39 -11.18 0.79 -2.02
CA ALA A 39 -10.24 -0.33 -1.89
C ALA A 39 -10.98 -1.62 -1.56
N ILE A 40 -10.66 -2.68 -2.27
CA ILE A 40 -11.28 -4.00 -2.13
C ILE A 40 -10.43 -4.88 -1.21
N HIS A 41 -9.10 -4.77 -1.32
CA HIS A 41 -8.16 -5.56 -0.53
C HIS A 41 -6.88 -4.75 -0.31
N HIS A 42 -6.23 -5.00 0.82
CA HIS A 42 -4.95 -4.37 1.17
C HIS A 42 -4.15 -5.30 2.06
N GLN A 43 -2.84 -5.43 1.79
CA GLN A 43 -1.96 -6.26 2.60
C GLN A 43 -0.50 -5.83 2.42
N PHE A 44 0.26 -5.93 3.52
CA PHE A 44 1.71 -5.77 3.50
C PHE A 44 2.41 -7.11 3.56
N PHE A 45 3.55 -7.22 2.87
CA PHE A 45 4.42 -8.39 2.92
C PHE A 45 5.86 -7.95 3.15
N ALA A 46 6.58 -8.71 3.95
CA ALA A 46 8.00 -8.45 4.21
C ALA A 46 8.86 -9.19 3.20
N GLY A 47 9.73 -8.46 2.52
CA GLY A 47 10.84 -9.03 1.78
C GLY A 47 12.09 -9.07 2.66
N LYS A 48 13.27 -9.25 2.06
CA LYS A 48 14.53 -9.26 2.81
C LYS A 48 14.87 -7.86 3.33
N ASP A 49 14.86 -6.87 2.46
CA ASP A 49 15.22 -5.48 2.77
C ASP A 49 14.15 -4.49 2.31
N SER A 50 12.91 -4.95 2.19
CA SER A 50 11.82 -4.13 1.67
C SER A 50 10.47 -4.65 2.16
N VAL A 51 9.46 -3.80 2.02
CA VAL A 51 8.05 -4.15 2.26
C VAL A 51 7.31 -4.01 0.95
N LEU A 52 6.50 -5.01 0.60
CA LEU A 52 5.61 -4.98 -0.55
C LEU A 52 4.20 -4.65 -0.07
N VAL A 53 3.60 -3.64 -0.69
CA VAL A 53 2.18 -3.33 -0.53
C VAL A 53 1.44 -3.93 -1.70
N VAL A 54 0.39 -4.70 -1.43
CA VAL A 54 -0.48 -5.25 -2.47
C VAL A 54 -1.91 -4.83 -2.17
N ASP A 55 -2.52 -4.15 -3.13
CA ASP A 55 -3.91 -3.70 -3.02
C ASP A 55 -4.72 -4.19 -4.21
N GLU A 56 -6.01 -4.36 -4.00
CA GLU A 56 -6.98 -4.49 -5.08
C GLU A 56 -7.89 -3.28 -5.07
N TRP A 57 -8.10 -2.66 -6.25
CA TRP A 57 -8.88 -1.44 -6.42
C TRP A 57 -9.85 -1.59 -7.61
N PRO A 58 -10.97 -0.86 -7.61
CA PRO A 58 -11.89 -0.90 -8.76
C PRO A 58 -11.23 -0.41 -10.05
N ASP A 59 -10.37 0.62 -9.94
CA ASP A 59 -9.65 1.20 -11.06
C ASP A 59 -8.43 1.98 -10.56
N GLU A 60 -7.59 2.38 -11.48
CA GLU A 60 -6.36 3.13 -11.19
C GLU A 60 -6.67 4.53 -10.63
N ALA A 61 -7.69 5.20 -11.16
CA ALA A 61 -8.06 6.55 -10.74
C ALA A 61 -8.49 6.60 -9.28
N SER A 62 -9.21 5.58 -8.79
CA SER A 62 -9.63 5.50 -7.39
C SER A 62 -8.43 5.43 -6.47
N PHE A 63 -7.43 4.60 -6.82
CA PHE A 63 -6.19 4.54 -6.04
C PHE A 63 -5.44 5.87 -6.06
N MET A 64 -5.26 6.48 -7.24
CA MET A 64 -4.51 7.72 -7.35
C MET A 64 -5.15 8.86 -6.57
N GLY A 65 -6.48 8.96 -6.58
CA GLY A 65 -7.19 9.93 -5.78
C GLY A 65 -6.97 9.74 -4.29
N PHE A 66 -7.04 8.49 -3.81
CA PHE A 66 -6.73 8.15 -2.43
C PHE A 66 -5.27 8.51 -2.09
N PHE A 67 -4.34 8.09 -2.94
CA PHE A 67 -2.91 8.29 -2.70
C PHE A 67 -2.55 9.78 -2.59
N GLU A 68 -3.12 10.60 -3.45
CA GLU A 68 -2.94 12.06 -3.41
C GLU A 68 -3.56 12.68 -2.16
N SER A 69 -4.77 12.28 -1.80
CA SER A 69 -5.47 12.85 -0.64
C SER A 69 -4.85 12.45 0.71
N THR A 70 -4.14 11.33 0.76
CA THR A 70 -3.50 10.82 1.99
C THR A 70 -1.98 10.97 1.96
N ALA A 71 -1.43 11.71 1.00
CA ALA A 71 0.02 11.81 0.81
C ALA A 71 0.76 12.27 2.07
N ALA A 72 0.21 13.22 2.81
CA ALA A 72 0.84 13.72 4.03
C ALA A 72 0.88 12.66 5.13
N GLU A 73 -0.20 11.91 5.32
CA GLU A 73 -0.30 10.85 6.32
C GLU A 73 0.60 9.66 5.97
N ILE A 74 0.58 9.25 4.70
CA ILE A 74 1.45 8.17 4.20
C ILE A 74 2.91 8.59 4.33
N GLY A 75 3.25 9.83 3.96
CA GLY A 75 4.59 10.36 4.08
C GLY A 75 5.09 10.37 5.53
N ALA A 76 4.22 10.72 6.49
CA ALA A 76 4.55 10.69 7.91
C ALA A 76 4.87 9.25 8.36
N LEU A 77 4.06 8.27 7.98
CA LEU A 77 4.28 6.87 8.32
C LEU A 77 5.60 6.37 7.73
N MET A 78 5.86 6.67 6.46
CA MET A 78 7.10 6.28 5.78
C MET A 78 8.32 6.91 6.42
N SER A 79 8.23 8.18 6.79
CA SER A 79 9.32 8.89 7.49
C SER A 79 9.65 8.27 8.84
N HIS A 80 8.63 7.93 9.63
CA HIS A 80 8.82 7.24 10.91
C HIS A 80 9.47 5.87 10.72
N ALA A 81 9.13 5.17 9.65
CA ALA A 81 9.70 3.86 9.34
C ALA A 81 11.13 3.94 8.80
N GLY A 82 11.59 5.13 8.41
CA GLY A 82 12.92 5.32 7.85
C GLY A 82 13.04 4.87 6.39
N ALA A 83 11.98 5.00 5.62
CA ALA A 83 12.01 4.69 4.19
C ALA A 83 13.01 5.60 3.48
N THR A 84 13.82 5.03 2.58
CA THR A 84 14.92 5.73 1.92
C THR A 84 14.54 6.35 0.59
N SER A 85 13.41 5.94 0.01
CA SER A 85 12.94 6.45 -1.28
C SER A 85 11.42 6.57 -1.26
N GLN A 86 10.90 7.39 -2.18
CA GLN A 86 9.46 7.49 -2.37
C GLN A 86 8.98 6.30 -3.20
N PRO A 87 8.02 5.50 -2.70
CA PRO A 87 7.54 4.35 -3.45
C PRO A 87 6.75 4.77 -4.67
N THR A 88 6.85 3.96 -5.73
CA THR A 88 6.14 4.18 -6.98
C THR A 88 5.07 3.10 -7.15
N PRO A 89 3.80 3.46 -7.26
CA PRO A 89 2.75 2.47 -7.48
C PRO A 89 2.82 1.91 -8.89
N ASN A 90 2.60 0.61 -9.01
CA ASN A 90 2.51 -0.10 -10.27
C ASN A 90 1.16 -0.81 -10.33
N PHE A 91 0.61 -0.95 -11.53
CA PHE A 91 -0.73 -1.51 -11.71
C PHE A 91 -0.70 -2.70 -12.65
N TRP A 92 -1.52 -3.71 -12.33
CA TRP A 92 -1.66 -4.95 -13.12
C TRP A 92 -3.12 -5.30 -13.26
N ARG A 93 -3.50 -5.87 -14.39
CA ARG A 93 -4.81 -6.47 -14.56
C ARG A 93 -4.68 -7.99 -14.55
N GLU A 94 -5.72 -8.66 -14.11
CA GLU A 94 -5.75 -10.12 -14.17
C GLU A 94 -5.76 -10.58 -15.64
N LEU A 95 -4.96 -11.60 -15.93
CA LEU A 95 -4.99 -12.26 -17.24
C LEU A 95 -6.05 -13.37 -17.23
N ASP A 96 -6.73 -13.53 -18.34
CA ASP A 96 -7.70 -14.62 -18.51
C ASP A 96 -6.97 -15.86 -18.99
N THR A 97 -6.45 -16.64 -18.06
CA THR A 97 -5.68 -17.86 -18.34
C THR A 97 -6.26 -19.03 -17.54
N SER A 98 -6.06 -20.26 -18.04
CA SER A 98 -6.65 -21.46 -17.44
C SER A 98 -5.82 -22.08 -16.33
N ASP A 99 -4.65 -21.54 -16.03
CA ASP A 99 -3.70 -22.09 -15.06
C ASP A 99 -3.92 -21.60 -13.62
N LYS A 100 -4.92 -20.76 -13.38
CA LYS A 100 -5.21 -20.19 -12.06
C LYS A 100 -5.74 -21.25 -11.09
N PHE A 101 -5.30 -21.16 -9.85
CA PHE A 101 -5.79 -22.03 -8.77
C PHE A 101 -5.67 -21.33 -7.41
#